data_d25204519c32f2405d3cea9e0ce30287
#
_entry.id   d25204519c32f2405d3cea9e0ce30287
#
_cell.length_a   1.000
_cell.length_b   1.000
_cell.length_c   1.000
_cell.angle_alpha   90.00
_cell.angle_beta   90.00
_cell.angle_gamma   90.00
#
_symmetry.space_group_name_H-M   'P 1'
#
loop_
_entity.id
_entity.type
_entity.pdbx_description
1 polymer ?
#
loop_
_entity_poly.entity_id
_entity_poly.type
_entity_poly.pdbx_seq_one_letter_code
_entity_poly.pdbx_strand_id
1 'polypeptide(L)'
;MILSSKMREAALRFGDDVKAAREGLGLTQMGLAKILHTYASNVASCECKGLTPQSKLFFALCEELGLEPEDYGFQTDLVYLAKISEWRKKKKTHYEK
;
A
#
# COMPACT_ATOMS: atom_id res chain seq x y z
N MET A 1 15.06 -12.93 3.76
CA MET A 1 14.58 -13.47 2.49
C MET A 1 14.77 -12.44 1.38
N ILE A 2 15.28 -12.87 0.24
CA ILE A 2 15.52 -11.98 -0.87
C ILE A 2 14.28 -11.92 -1.75
N LEU A 3 13.80 -10.70 -2.00
CA LEU A 3 12.68 -10.50 -2.90
C LEU A 3 13.10 -10.79 -4.34
N SER A 4 12.20 -11.38 -5.12
CA SER A 4 12.42 -11.52 -6.54
C SER A 4 12.51 -10.15 -7.20
N SER A 5 13.12 -10.06 -8.37
CA SER A 5 13.21 -8.81 -9.11
C SER A 5 11.83 -8.22 -9.39
N LYS A 6 10.87 -9.08 -9.74
CA LYS A 6 9.50 -8.63 -10.00
C LYS A 6 8.84 -8.04 -8.77
N MET A 7 9.04 -8.67 -7.61
CA MET A 7 8.45 -8.16 -6.37
C MET A 7 9.10 -6.86 -5.94
N ARG A 8 10.41 -6.72 -6.17
CA ARG A 8 11.11 -5.49 -5.87
C ARG A 8 10.61 -4.35 -6.75
N GLU A 9 10.45 -4.60 -8.03
CA GLU A 9 9.92 -3.60 -8.96
C GLU A 9 8.49 -3.21 -8.58
N ALA A 10 7.67 -4.19 -8.22
CA ALA A 10 6.31 -3.93 -7.78
C ALA A 10 6.29 -3.07 -6.52
N ALA A 11 7.16 -3.37 -5.56
CA ALA A 11 7.25 -2.61 -4.32
C ALA A 11 7.66 -1.16 -4.57
N LEU A 12 8.63 -0.95 -5.47
CA LEU A 12 9.08 0.40 -5.82
C LEU A 12 7.99 1.17 -6.55
N ARG A 13 7.29 0.51 -7.46
CA ARG A 13 6.17 1.13 -8.18
C ARG A 13 5.06 1.53 -7.22
N PHE A 14 4.79 0.68 -6.23
CA PHE A 14 3.81 1.01 -5.19
C PHE A 14 4.22 2.27 -4.43
N GLY A 15 5.50 2.37 -4.05
CA GLY A 15 6.01 3.56 -3.39
C GLY A 15 5.86 4.82 -4.23
N ASP A 16 6.14 4.73 -5.52
CA ASP A 16 5.97 5.86 -6.44
C ASP A 16 4.51 6.30 -6.53
N ASP A 17 3.60 5.33 -6.59
CA ASP A 17 2.16 5.61 -6.65
C ASP A 17 1.64 6.21 -5.35
N VAL A 18 2.17 5.77 -4.21
CA VAL A 18 1.84 6.37 -2.92
C VAL A 18 2.21 7.85 -2.91
N LYS A 19 3.41 8.16 -3.36
CA LYS A 19 3.86 9.55 -3.42
C LYS A 19 2.99 10.38 -4.35
N ALA A 20 2.70 9.88 -5.54
CA ALA A 20 1.89 10.60 -6.52
C ALA A 20 0.46 10.83 -5.98
N ALA A 21 -0.14 9.80 -5.38
CA ALA A 21 -1.49 9.93 -4.83
C ALA A 21 -1.52 10.89 -3.65
N ARG A 22 -0.53 10.81 -2.77
CA ARG A 22 -0.41 11.71 -1.63
C ARG A 22 -0.32 13.16 -2.09
N GLU A 23 0.56 13.43 -3.05
CA GLU A 23 0.75 14.78 -3.57
C GLU A 23 -0.50 15.28 -4.29
N GLY A 24 -1.18 14.38 -4.99
CA GLY A 24 -2.44 14.72 -5.65
C GLY A 24 -3.55 15.12 -4.69
N LEU A 25 -3.48 14.62 -3.45
CA LEU A 25 -4.42 14.99 -2.39
C LEU A 25 -3.95 16.21 -1.58
N GLY A 26 -2.79 16.76 -1.90
CA GLY A 26 -2.25 17.89 -1.18
C GLY A 26 -1.72 17.56 0.21
N LEU A 27 -1.40 16.30 0.46
CA LEU A 27 -0.92 15.86 1.77
C LEU A 27 0.60 15.85 1.84
N THR A 28 1.13 16.24 3.00
CA THR A 28 2.54 16.01 3.32
C THR A 28 2.72 14.58 3.80
N GLN A 29 3.97 14.11 3.88
CA GLN A 29 4.25 12.80 4.46
C GLN A 29 3.75 12.71 5.90
N MET A 30 3.95 13.77 6.66
CA MET A 30 3.46 13.83 8.04
C MET A 30 1.93 13.83 8.10
N GLY A 31 1.27 14.54 7.19
CA GLY A 31 -0.19 14.58 7.13
C GLY A 31 -0.77 13.20 6.86
N LEU A 32 -0.20 12.49 5.89
CA LEU A 32 -0.65 11.13 5.59
C LEU A 32 -0.36 10.19 6.76
N ALA A 33 0.80 10.31 7.38
CA ALA A 33 1.17 9.49 8.53
C ALA A 33 0.18 9.65 9.69
N LYS A 34 -0.26 10.87 9.93
CA LYS A 34 -1.26 11.13 10.99
C LYS A 34 -2.58 10.42 10.70
N ILE A 35 -3.04 10.48 9.46
CA ILE A 35 -4.28 9.82 9.05
C ILE A 35 -4.17 8.31 9.29
N LEU A 36 -3.00 7.73 9.00
CA LEU A 36 -2.78 6.29 9.10
C LEU A 36 -2.30 5.84 10.48
N HIS A 37 -2.17 6.77 11.44
CA HIS A 37 -1.67 6.49 12.78
C HIS A 37 -0.29 5.84 12.76
N THR A 38 0.59 6.39 11.92
CA THR A 38 1.95 5.93 11.78
C THR A 38 2.91 7.13 11.82
N TYR A 39 4.19 6.89 11.54
CA TYR A 39 5.20 7.95 11.55
C TYR A 39 5.51 8.42 10.14
N ALA A 40 5.86 9.70 10.00
CA ALA A 40 6.27 10.26 8.71
C ALA A 40 7.45 9.50 8.10
N SER A 41 8.36 8.99 8.94
CA SER A 41 9.49 8.18 8.47
C SER A 41 9.04 6.89 7.78
N ASN A 42 7.91 6.31 8.20
CA ASN A 42 7.38 5.11 7.55
C ASN A 42 6.81 5.44 6.17
N VAL A 43 6.16 6.59 6.03
CA VAL A 43 5.67 7.04 4.73
C VAL A 43 6.84 7.35 3.80
N ALA A 44 7.84 8.06 4.31
CA ALA A 44 9.03 8.40 3.53
C ALA A 44 9.77 7.15 3.08
N SER A 45 9.91 6.16 3.96
CA SER A 45 10.56 4.90 3.63
C SER A 45 9.80 4.16 2.52
N CYS A 46 8.47 4.14 2.61
CA CYS A 46 7.63 3.53 1.58
C CYS A 46 7.88 4.20 0.22
N GLU A 47 7.91 5.52 0.19
CA GLU A 47 8.09 6.26 -1.07
C GLU A 47 9.49 6.06 -1.67
N CYS A 48 10.50 5.87 -0.83
CA CYS A 48 11.88 5.69 -1.29
C CYS A 48 12.23 4.24 -1.62
N LYS A 49 11.81 3.32 -0.76
CA LYS A 49 12.25 1.92 -0.82
C LYS A 49 11.17 0.97 -1.31
N GLY A 50 9.95 1.46 -1.43
CA GLY A 50 8.81 0.62 -1.77
C GLY A 50 8.25 -0.10 -0.56
N LEU A 51 7.18 -0.85 -0.78
CA LEU A 51 6.48 -1.56 0.27
C LEU A 51 5.86 -2.82 -0.31
N THR A 52 5.82 -3.89 0.49
CA THR A 52 5.19 -5.14 0.11
C THR A 52 3.96 -5.39 0.97
N PRO A 53 3.07 -6.33 0.57
CA PRO A 53 1.90 -6.67 1.38
C PRO A 53 2.21 -7.23 2.76
N GLN A 54 3.46 -7.58 3.04
CA GLN A 54 3.86 -8.04 4.36
C GLN A 54 3.75 -6.94 5.41
N SER A 55 3.85 -5.69 5.00
CA SER A 55 3.69 -4.56 5.90
C SER A 55 2.20 -4.30 6.13
N LYS A 56 1.84 -4.03 7.38
CA LYS A 56 0.47 -3.63 7.74
C LYS A 56 0.07 -2.35 7.04
N LEU A 57 1.04 -1.52 6.72
CA LEU A 57 0.80 -0.23 6.10
C LEU A 57 0.37 -0.36 4.64
N PHE A 58 0.71 -1.47 3.98
CA PHE A 58 0.41 -1.65 2.55
C PHE A 58 -1.09 -1.48 2.25
N PHE A 59 -1.93 -2.28 2.92
CA PHE A 59 -3.37 -2.23 2.66
C PHE A 59 -4.01 -0.96 3.21
N ALA A 60 -3.48 -0.42 4.30
CA ALA A 60 -3.96 0.85 4.83
C ALA A 60 -3.73 1.98 3.83
N LEU A 61 -2.57 1.99 3.17
CA LEU A 61 -2.27 2.97 2.12
C LEU A 61 -3.17 2.78 0.91
N CYS A 62 -3.43 1.53 0.50
CA CYS A 62 -4.34 1.25 -0.60
C CYS A 62 -5.72 1.82 -0.33
N GLU A 63 -6.23 1.59 0.87
CA GLU A 63 -7.55 2.05 1.25
C GLU A 63 -7.62 3.58 1.30
N GLU A 64 -6.63 4.20 1.93
CA GLU A 64 -6.62 5.65 2.11
C GLU A 64 -6.43 6.41 0.81
N LEU A 65 -5.58 5.89 -0.07
CA LEU A 65 -5.20 6.58 -1.30
C LEU A 65 -5.95 6.08 -2.54
N GLY A 66 -6.81 5.09 -2.39
CA GLY A 66 -7.56 4.54 -3.53
C GLY A 66 -6.71 3.72 -4.48
N LEU A 67 -5.64 3.09 -3.98
CA LEU A 67 -4.80 2.23 -4.79
C LEU A 67 -5.31 0.80 -4.76
N GLU A 68 -5.19 0.10 -5.89
CA GLU A 68 -5.66 -1.28 -5.99
C GLU A 68 -4.51 -2.25 -5.75
N PRO A 69 -4.57 -3.07 -4.68
CA PRO A 69 -3.47 -4.00 -4.38
C PRO A 69 -3.17 -4.96 -5.52
N GLU A 70 -4.17 -5.26 -6.33
CA GLU A 70 -4.05 -6.21 -7.43
C GLU A 70 -3.19 -5.71 -8.58
N ASP A 71 -2.97 -4.40 -8.66
CA ASP A 71 -2.25 -3.79 -9.78
C ASP A 71 -0.74 -4.00 -9.72
N TYR A 72 -0.22 -4.55 -8.61
CA TYR A 72 1.22 -4.58 -8.38
C TYR A 72 1.88 -5.92 -8.60
N GLY A 73 1.12 -6.97 -8.83
CA GLY A 73 1.70 -8.27 -9.15
C GLY A 73 2.19 -9.08 -7.97
N PHE A 74 1.58 -8.91 -6.80
CA PHE A 74 1.92 -9.66 -5.59
C PHE A 74 1.14 -10.98 -5.46
N GLN A 75 0.54 -11.47 -6.53
CA GLN A 75 -0.36 -12.62 -6.48
C GLN A 75 0.31 -13.91 -6.03
N THR A 76 1.63 -14.01 -6.13
CA THR A 76 2.37 -15.18 -5.65
C THR A 76 2.81 -15.06 -4.21
N ASP A 77 2.60 -13.92 -3.57
CA ASP A 77 2.99 -13.69 -2.18
C ASP A 77 1.91 -14.27 -1.26
N LEU A 78 2.32 -15.18 -0.37
CA LEU A 78 1.38 -15.84 0.53
C LEU A 78 0.71 -14.87 1.50
N VAL A 79 1.44 -13.86 1.96
CA VAL A 79 0.86 -12.85 2.85
C VAL A 79 -0.18 -12.02 2.11
N TYR A 80 0.11 -11.66 0.86
CA TYR A 80 -0.84 -10.96 0.01
C TYR A 80 -2.12 -11.79 -0.15
N LEU A 81 -1.98 -13.07 -0.50
CA LEU A 81 -3.13 -13.94 -0.72
C LEU A 81 -3.99 -14.07 0.54
N ALA A 82 -3.35 -14.13 1.69
CA ALA A 82 -4.08 -14.22 2.96
C ALA A 82 -4.85 -12.95 3.27
N LYS A 83 -4.27 -11.80 2.99
CA LYS A 83 -4.87 -10.51 3.34
C LYS A 83 -5.86 -9.98 2.31
N ILE A 84 -5.66 -10.29 1.04
CA ILE A 84 -6.49 -9.73 -0.03
C ILE A 84 -7.95 -10.17 0.10
N SER A 85 -8.18 -11.38 0.57
CA SER A 85 -9.53 -11.89 0.77
C SER A 85 -10.31 -11.02 1.76
N GLU A 86 -9.70 -10.70 2.90
CA GLU A 86 -10.33 -9.84 3.90
C GLU A 86 -10.54 -8.43 3.38
N TRP A 87 -9.53 -7.90 2.66
CA TRP A 87 -9.62 -6.56 2.11
C TRP A 87 -10.77 -6.44 1.13
N ARG A 88 -10.95 -7.46 0.27
CA ARG A 88 -12.06 -7.49 -0.69
C ARG A 88 -13.41 -7.58 0.01
N LYS A 89 -13.49 -8.34 1.09
CA LYS A 89 -14.72 -8.46 1.87
C LYS A 89 -15.12 -7.12 2.47
N LYS A 90 -14.17 -6.39 3.04
CA LYS A 90 -14.42 -5.06 3.57
C LYS A 90 -14.92 -4.12 2.49
N LYS A 91 -14.26 -4.12 1.35
CA LYS A 91 -14.63 -3.26 0.23
C LYS A 91 -16.02 -3.58 -0.29
N LYS A 92 -16.33 -4.87 -0.42
CA LYS A 92 -17.63 -5.32 -0.87
C LYS A 92 -18.73 -4.93 0.11
N THR A 93 -18.50 -5.16 1.39
CA THR A 93 -19.45 -4.79 2.43
C THR A 93 -19.70 -3.29 2.43
N HIS A 94 -18.65 -2.51 2.22
CA HIS A 94 -18.75 -1.06 2.16
C HIS A 94 -19.65 -0.60 1.01
N TYR A 95 -19.56 -1.26 -0.13
CA TYR A 95 -20.35 -0.91 -1.31
C TYR A 95 -21.80 -1.37 -1.22
N GLU A 96 -22.07 -2.37 -0.44
CA GLU A 96 -23.43 -2.95 -0.37
C GLU A 96 -24.37 -2.14 0.52
N LYS A 97 -23.89 -1.08 1.05
CA LYS A 97 -24.80 -0.16 1.74
C LYS A 97 -25.73 0.49 0.75
#